data_b3ce6f20229f96b7639f90c2b2ce3a3f
#
_entry.id   b3ce6f20229f96b7639f90c2b2ce3a3f
#
_cell.length_a   1.000
_cell.length_b   1.000
_cell.length_c   1.000
_cell.angle_alpha   90.00
_cell.angle_beta   90.00
_cell.angle_gamma   90.00
#
_symmetry.space_group_name_H-M   'P 1'
#
loop_
_entity.id
_entity.type
_entity.pdbx_description
1 polymer ?
#
loop_
_entity_poly.entity_id
_entity_poly.type
_entity_poly.pdbx_seq_one_letter_code
_entity_poly.pdbx_strand_id
1 'polypeptide(L)' 'IQLGIVSGNSKGKLSGYMLDDSSTVAEGDILISSGMGNYPEGIEIGSVKSVKYNSDKLIREITVEPSVNFASLRKVAVII' A
#
# COMPACT_ATOMS: atom_id res chain seq x y z
N ILE A 1 1.46 -8.18 12.03
CA ILE A 1 1.10 -8.00 10.62
C ILE A 1 0.18 -6.80 10.48
N GLN A 2 0.51 -5.92 9.57
CA GLN A 2 -0.29 -4.72 9.31
C GLN A 2 -0.86 -4.82 7.90
N LEU A 3 -2.16 -4.56 7.77
CA LEU A 3 -2.86 -4.64 6.50
C LEU A 3 -3.13 -3.25 5.94
N GLY A 4 -3.02 -3.13 4.63
CA GLY A 4 -3.36 -1.91 3.92
C GLY A 4 -3.96 -2.20 2.57
N ILE A 5 -4.45 -1.17 1.93
CA ILE A 5 -4.99 -1.23 0.57
C ILE A 5 -4.19 -0.26 -0.29
N VAL A 6 -3.71 -0.74 -1.42
CA VAL A 6 -2.92 0.04 -2.37
C VAL A 6 -3.57 -0.03 -3.75
N SER A 7 -3.57 1.09 -4.44
CA SER A 7 -4.04 1.14 -5.83
C SER A 7 -3.16 2.08 -6.63
N GLY A 8 -3.16 1.90 -7.94
CA GLY A 8 -2.41 2.75 -8.85
C GLY A 8 -3.32 3.59 -9.71
N ASN A 9 -2.77 4.68 -10.24
CA ASN A 9 -3.46 5.48 -11.22
C ASN A 9 -2.93 5.19 -12.63
N SER A 10 -3.47 5.85 -13.63
CA SER A 10 -3.08 5.65 -15.03
C SER A 10 -1.63 6.03 -15.32
N LYS A 11 -0.99 6.77 -14.43
CA LYS A 11 0.41 7.19 -14.56
C LYS A 11 1.37 6.24 -13.85
N GLY A 12 0.86 5.13 -13.29
CA GLY A 12 1.68 4.16 -12.59
C GLY A 12 2.07 4.54 -11.18
N LYS A 13 1.53 5.61 -10.64
CA LYS A 13 1.80 5.99 -9.25
C LYS A 13 0.93 5.18 -8.31
N LEU A 14 1.53 4.68 -7.23
CA LEU A 14 0.84 3.88 -6.24
C LEU A 14 0.63 4.66 -4.97
N SER A 15 -0.57 4.55 -4.42
CA SER A 15 -0.90 5.12 -3.13
C SER A 15 -1.93 4.25 -2.44
N GLY A 16 -2.08 4.43 -1.14
CA GLY A 16 -3.04 3.64 -0.40
C GLY A 16 -3.17 4.11 1.04
N TYR A 17 -3.70 3.24 1.85
CA TYR A 17 -3.92 3.54 3.26
C TYR A 17 -3.85 2.27 4.09
N MET A 18 -3.52 2.44 5.36
CA MET A 18 -3.50 1.34 6.30
C MET A 18 -4.90 1.17 6.90
N LEU A 19 -5.29 -0.09 7.11
CA LEU A 19 -6.61 -0.41 7.64
C LEU A 19 -6.70 -0.24 9.15
N ASP A 20 -5.55 -0.24 9.84
CA ASP A 20 -5.49 -0.13 11.29
C ASP A 20 -4.94 1.25 11.65
N ASP A 21 -5.69 2.02 12.44
CA ASP A 21 -5.28 3.35 12.87
C ASP A 21 -4.09 3.32 13.83
N SER A 22 -3.81 2.18 14.45
CA SER A 22 -2.63 2.00 15.31
C SER A 22 -1.41 1.50 14.53
N SER A 23 -1.47 1.51 13.22
CA SER A 23 -0.39 1.04 12.36
C SER A 23 0.92 1.79 12.65
N THR A 24 2.04 1.05 12.63
CA THR A 24 3.38 1.59 12.80
C THR A 24 4.17 1.62 11.49
N VAL A 25 3.46 1.66 10.36
CA VAL A 25 4.09 1.73 9.04
C VAL A 25 5.05 2.91 8.95
N ALA A 26 6.19 2.70 8.30
CA ALA A 26 7.23 3.71 8.18
C ALA A 26 7.84 3.70 6.78
N GLU A 27 8.48 4.80 6.42
CA GLU A 27 9.23 4.88 5.16
C GLU A 27 10.23 3.74 5.05
N GLY A 28 10.29 3.14 3.88
CA GLY A 28 11.19 2.02 3.60
C GLY A 28 10.60 0.65 3.85
N ASP A 29 9.45 0.56 4.51
CA ASP A 29 8.79 -0.73 4.72
C ASP A 29 8.39 -1.33 3.38
N ILE A 30 8.56 -2.64 3.25
CA ILE A 30 8.22 -3.38 2.02
C ILE A 30 6.78 -3.84 2.10
N LEU A 31 6.05 -3.63 1.02
CA LEU A 31 4.65 -4.02 0.91
C LEU A 31 4.53 -5.27 0.04
N ILE A 32 3.87 -6.28 0.57
CA ILE A 32 3.72 -7.57 -0.10
C ILE A 32 2.22 -7.86 -0.20
N SER A 33 1.80 -8.41 -1.33
CA SER A 33 0.38 -8.78 -1.51
C SER A 33 -0.02 -9.83 -0.48
N SER A 34 -1.22 -9.65 0.10
CA SER A 34 -1.69 -10.53 1.18
C SER A 34 -2.40 -11.78 0.68
N GLY A 35 -2.69 -11.86 -0.60
CA GLY A 35 -3.48 -12.96 -1.15
C GLY A 35 -4.98 -12.72 -1.14
N MET A 36 -5.43 -11.62 -0.54
CA MET A 36 -6.83 -11.24 -0.59
C MET A 36 -7.11 -10.44 -1.86
N GLY A 37 -8.16 -10.79 -2.58
CA GLY A 37 -8.54 -10.13 -3.83
C GLY A 37 -7.95 -10.81 -5.04
N ASN A 38 -7.58 -10.04 -6.06
CA ASN A 38 -7.21 -10.56 -7.38
C ASN A 38 -5.74 -10.93 -7.52
N TYR A 39 -4.92 -10.70 -6.51
CA TYR A 39 -3.48 -10.94 -6.58
C TYR A 39 -3.08 -12.09 -5.67
N PRO A 40 -2.22 -13.00 -6.13
CA PRO A 40 -1.71 -14.04 -5.27
C PRO A 40 -0.86 -13.47 -4.15
N GLU A 41 -0.78 -14.21 -3.05
CA GLU A 41 0.03 -13.83 -1.89
C GLU A 41 1.52 -13.81 -2.25
N GLY A 42 2.25 -12.86 -1.67
CA GLY A 42 3.70 -12.88 -1.71
C GLY A 42 4.34 -12.06 -2.83
N ILE A 43 3.54 -11.32 -3.61
CA ILE A 43 4.10 -10.45 -4.65
C ILE A 43 4.56 -9.15 -4.00
N GLU A 44 5.83 -8.78 -4.20
CA GLU A 44 6.32 -7.50 -3.73
C GLU A 44 5.71 -6.36 -4.56
N ILE A 45 4.93 -5.53 -3.91
CA ILE A 45 4.26 -4.39 -4.57
C ILE A 45 5.20 -3.19 -4.65
N GLY A 46 5.95 -2.94 -3.58
CA GLY A 46 6.85 -1.82 -3.53
C GLY A 46 7.27 -1.50 -2.11
N SER A 47 7.80 -0.31 -1.91
CA SER A 47 8.19 0.16 -0.59
C SER A 47 7.46 1.46 -0.26
N VAL A 48 7.28 1.71 1.02
CA VAL A 48 6.64 2.93 1.50
C VAL A 48 7.56 4.11 1.26
N LYS A 49 7.12 5.06 0.47
CA LYS A 49 7.86 6.28 0.17
C LYS A 49 7.59 7.36 1.18
N SER A 50 6.34 7.50 1.61
CA SER A 50 5.96 8.47 2.63
C SER A 50 4.70 8.02 3.34
N VAL A 51 4.52 8.52 4.56
CA VAL A 51 3.35 8.23 5.39
C VAL A 51 2.78 9.55 5.85
N LYS A 52 1.46 9.71 5.73
CA LYS A 52 0.76 10.89 6.19
C LYS A 52 -0.50 10.47 6.94
N TYR A 53 -0.66 10.98 8.16
CA TYR A 53 -1.88 10.73 8.92
C TYR A 53 -2.97 11.72 8.50
N ASN A 54 -4.12 11.18 8.11
CA ASN A 54 -5.29 11.98 7.76
C ASN A 54 -6.24 12.00 8.96
N SER A 55 -6.25 13.12 9.69
CA SER A 55 -7.06 13.24 10.91
C SER A 55 -8.56 13.30 10.65
N ASP A 56 -8.96 13.73 9.46
CA ASP A 56 -10.38 13.78 9.11
C ASP A 56 -10.96 12.38 8.92
N LYS A 57 -10.18 11.49 8.32
CA LYS A 57 -10.58 10.11 8.04
C LYS A 57 -10.04 9.12 9.07
N LEU A 58 -9.20 9.57 9.98
CA LEU A 58 -8.54 8.75 10.99
C LEU A 58 -7.76 7.58 10.39
N ILE A 59 -7.08 7.82 9.26
CA ILE A 59 -6.29 6.79 8.58
C ILE A 59 -4.89 7.29 8.27
N ARG A 60 -3.95 6.36 8.16
CA ARG A 60 -2.61 6.63 7.66
C ARG A 60 -2.59 6.39 6.17
N GLU A 61 -2.35 7.44 5.42
CA GLU A 61 -2.21 7.34 3.97
C GLU A 61 -0.75 7.11 3.64
N ILE A 62 -0.49 6.26 2.65
CA ILE A 62 0.86 5.95 2.23
C ILE A 62 1.03 6.23 0.75
N THR A 63 2.23 6.67 0.40
CA THR A 63 2.68 6.76 -0.99
C THR A 63 3.69 5.65 -1.18
N VAL A 64 3.59 4.94 -2.29
CA VAL A 64 4.37 3.73 -2.52
C VAL A 64 5.28 3.92 -3.73
N GLU A 65 6.56 3.54 -3.56
CA GLU A 65 7.49 3.41 -4.67
C GLU A 65 7.35 2.01 -5.23
N PRO A 66 6.83 1.85 -6.45
CA PRO A 66 6.55 0.51 -6.98
C PRO A 66 7.83 -0.27 -7.28
N SER A 67 7.80 -1.58 -7.02
CA SER A 67 8.92 -2.47 -7.33
C SER A 67 9.03 -2.74 -8.81
N VAL A 68 7.90 -2.71 -9.52
CA VAL A 68 7.83 -2.90 -10.96
C VAL A 68 6.80 -1.91 -11.51
N ASN A 69 6.70 -1.83 -12.82
CA ASN A 69 5.73 -0.95 -13.46
C ASN A 69 4.32 -1.56 -13.35
N PHE A 70 3.54 -1.05 -12.40
CA PHE A 70 2.14 -1.43 -12.23
C PHE A 70 1.22 -0.40 -12.90
N ALA A 71 1.17 -0.40 -14.22
CA ALA A 71 0.26 0.50 -14.92
C ALA A 71 -1.18 0.16 -14.55
N SER A 72 -1.91 1.14 -14.00
CA SER A 72 -3.33 0.98 -13.65
C SER A 72 -3.59 -0.16 -12.66
N LEU A 73 -2.73 -0.31 -11.66
CA LEU A 73 -2.92 -1.33 -10.61
C LEU A 73 -4.27 -1.13 -9.93
N ARG A 74 -5.09 -2.17 -9.91
CA ARG A 74 -6.34 -2.17 -9.14
C ARG A 74 -6.03 -2.34 -7.67
N LYS A 75 -7.03 -2.10 -6.83
CA LYS A 75 -6.87 -2.24 -5.39
C LYS A 75 -6.31 -3.61 -5.04
N VAL A 76 -5.26 -3.62 -4.25
CA VAL A 76 -4.62 -4.83 -3.76
C VAL A 76 -4.44 -4.70 -2.25
N ALA A 77 -4.78 -5.75 -1.53
CA ALA A 77 -4.52 -5.80 -0.09
C ALA A 77 -3.06 -6.18 0.13
N VAL A 78 -2.38 -5.40 0.97
CA VAL A 78 -0.95 -5.60 1.23
C VAL A 78 -0.70 -5.80 2.71
N ILE A 79 0.42 -6.45 3.01
CA ILE A 79 0.91 -6.63 4.37
C ILE A 79 2.34 -6.11 4.48
N ILE A 80 2.68 -5.74 5.69
CA ILE A 80 4.03 -5.27 6.01
C ILE A 80 4.69 -6.25 6.97
#